data_472c2392fa27ddd4ccbe6860546e3488
#
_entry.id   472c2392fa27ddd4ccbe6860546e3488
#
_cell.length_a   1.000
_cell.length_b   1.000
_cell.length_c   1.000
_cell.angle_alpha   90.00
_cell.angle_beta   90.00
_cell.angle_gamma   90.00
#
_symmetry.space_group_name_H-M   'P 1'
#
loop_
_entity.id
_entity.type
_entity.pdbx_description
1 polymer ?
#
loop_
_entity_poly.entity_id
_entity_poly.type
_entity_poly.pdbx_seq_one_letter_code
_entity_poly.pdbx_strand_id
1 'polypeptide(L)' 'MKKATLFQYAILWQPTEEQAKNGQKAKLIVDIKTIAANDDSTAFMVASRDVPEEYLDCLDQVNIAVRPF' A
#
# COMPACT_ATOMS: atom_id res chain seq x y z
N MET A 1 -7.29 -12.19 -25.41
CA MET A 1 -7.98 -11.65 -24.22
C MET A 1 -7.16 -11.97 -22.99
N LYS A 2 -6.76 -10.94 -22.25
CA LYS A 2 -5.98 -11.14 -21.02
C LYS A 2 -6.91 -11.53 -19.90
N LYS A 3 -6.54 -12.57 -19.18
CA LYS A 3 -7.28 -12.95 -17.99
C LYS A 3 -6.83 -12.07 -16.82
N ALA A 4 -7.78 -11.65 -16.02
CA ALA A 4 -7.45 -10.97 -14.79
C ALA A 4 -6.70 -11.93 -13.86
N THR A 5 -5.67 -11.42 -13.21
CA THR A 5 -4.87 -12.18 -12.25
C THR A 5 -5.19 -11.65 -10.86
N LEU A 6 -5.13 -12.54 -9.88
CA LEU A 6 -5.34 -12.12 -8.50
C LEU A 6 -4.06 -11.56 -7.93
N PHE A 7 -4.17 -10.43 -7.27
CA PHE A 7 -3.07 -9.78 -6.56
C PHE A 7 -3.49 -9.49 -5.13
N GLN A 8 -2.51 -9.43 -4.26
CA GLN A 8 -2.72 -8.97 -2.89
C GLN A 8 -1.97 -7.68 -2.69
N TYR A 9 -2.54 -6.77 -1.90
CA TYR A 9 -1.82 -5.56 -1.52
C TYR A 9 -2.10 -5.22 -0.07
N ALA A 10 -1.17 -4.50 0.51
CA ALA A 10 -1.30 -3.94 1.85
C ALA A 10 -0.66 -2.56 1.82
N ILE A 11 -1.12 -1.67 2.68
CA ILE A 11 -0.60 -0.30 2.76
C ILE A 11 -0.09 -0.09 4.18
N LEU A 12 1.17 0.35 4.27
CA LEU A 12 1.84 0.58 5.54
C LEU A 12 2.32 2.02 5.62
N TRP A 13 2.32 2.54 6.82
CA TRP A 13 2.95 3.81 7.13
C TRP A 13 4.26 3.54 7.87
N GLN A 14 5.34 4.17 7.43
CA GLN A 14 6.63 4.02 8.07
C GLN A 14 7.09 5.34 8.66
N PRO A 15 7.60 5.33 9.90
CA PRO A 15 8.11 6.56 10.51
C PRO A 15 9.41 6.99 9.84
N THR A 16 9.68 8.30 9.89
CA THR A 16 10.99 8.82 9.53
C THR A 16 11.99 8.37 10.59
N GLU A 17 13.30 8.55 10.30
CA GLU A 17 14.33 8.20 11.27
C GLU A 17 14.11 8.93 12.60
N GLU A 18 13.77 10.20 12.52
CA GLU A 18 13.54 11.02 13.70
C GLU A 18 12.32 10.52 14.49
N GLN A 19 11.24 10.21 13.79
CA GLN A 19 10.05 9.67 14.44
C GLN A 19 10.32 8.30 15.07
N ALA A 20 11.11 7.48 14.40
CA ALA A 20 11.48 6.16 14.93
C ALA A 20 12.29 6.29 16.20
N LYS A 21 13.20 7.28 16.25
CA LYS A 21 13.99 7.57 17.46
C LYS A 21 13.10 8.00 18.62
N ASN A 22 11.96 8.59 18.31
CA ASN A 22 10.99 9.02 19.33
C ASN A 22 10.01 7.90 19.72
N GLY A 23 10.28 6.69 19.26
CA GLY A 23 9.50 5.52 19.65
C GLY A 23 8.33 5.19 18.75
N GLN A 24 8.17 5.90 17.63
CA GLN A 24 7.09 5.60 16.69
C GLN A 24 7.44 4.36 15.87
N LYS A 25 6.44 3.53 15.62
CA LYS A 25 6.61 2.29 14.88
C LYS A 25 5.76 2.30 13.61
N ALA A 26 6.14 1.47 12.64
CA ALA A 26 5.36 1.31 11.44
C ALA A 26 3.94 0.85 11.77
N LYS A 27 2.99 1.31 10.97
CA LYS A 27 1.58 0.98 11.15
C LYS A 27 1.01 0.38 9.89
N LEU A 28 0.16 -0.62 10.05
CA LEU A 28 -0.60 -1.18 8.94
C LEU A 28 -1.83 -0.29 8.74
N ILE A 29 -1.86 0.45 7.63
CA ILE A 29 -2.96 1.36 7.32
C ILE A 29 -4.13 0.59 6.73
N VAL A 30 -3.83 -0.26 5.74
CA VAL A 30 -4.83 -1.10 5.07
C VAL A 30 -4.33 -2.53 5.14
N ASP A 31 -5.13 -3.39 5.75
CA ASP A 31 -4.81 -4.80 5.87
C ASP A 31 -4.84 -5.48 4.49
N ILE A 32 -4.25 -6.65 4.40
CA ILE A 32 -4.11 -7.36 3.13
C ILE A 32 -5.47 -7.54 2.45
N LYS A 33 -5.55 -7.08 1.21
CA LYS A 33 -6.73 -7.23 0.37
C LYS A 33 -6.37 -7.97 -0.91
N THR A 34 -7.32 -8.72 -1.44
CA THR A 34 -7.15 -9.43 -2.70
C THR A 34 -7.97 -8.71 -3.77
N ILE A 35 -7.36 -8.45 -4.91
CA ILE A 35 -8.02 -7.80 -6.04
C ILE A 35 -7.70 -8.54 -7.33
N ALA A 36 -8.53 -8.35 -8.33
CA ALA A 36 -8.28 -8.84 -9.67
C ALA A 36 -7.80 -7.69 -10.54
N ALA A 37 -6.69 -7.89 -11.25
CA ALA A 37 -6.15 -6.88 -12.14
C ALA A 37 -5.43 -7.58 -13.30
N ASN A 38 -5.23 -6.84 -14.39
CA ASN A 38 -4.58 -7.40 -15.57
C ASN A 38 -3.06 -7.50 -15.41
N ASP A 39 -2.48 -6.60 -14.62
CA ASP A 39 -1.04 -6.56 -14.41
C ASP A 39 -0.71 -5.84 -13.10
N ASP A 40 0.57 -5.84 -12.77
CA ASP A 40 1.08 -5.23 -11.54
C ASP A 40 0.78 -3.74 -11.45
N SER A 41 0.92 -3.05 -12.58
CA SER A 41 0.68 -1.60 -12.64
C SER A 41 -0.76 -1.26 -12.29
N THR A 42 -1.70 -2.01 -12.85
CA THR A 42 -3.12 -1.82 -12.56
C THR A 42 -3.42 -2.12 -11.10
N ALA A 43 -2.84 -3.21 -10.57
CA ALA A 43 -3.02 -3.57 -9.17
C ALA A 43 -2.50 -2.46 -8.26
N PHE A 44 -1.34 -1.89 -8.58
CA PHE A 44 -0.77 -0.80 -7.81
C PHE A 44 -1.66 0.45 -7.86
N MET A 45 -2.22 0.76 -9.01
CA MET A 45 -3.12 1.90 -9.15
C MET A 45 -4.36 1.74 -8.28
N VAL A 46 -4.93 0.55 -8.28
CA VAL A 46 -6.11 0.27 -7.45
C VAL A 46 -5.75 0.41 -5.97
N ALA A 47 -4.59 -0.14 -5.59
CA ALA A 47 -4.12 -0.05 -4.20
C ALA A 47 -3.90 1.41 -3.78
N SER A 48 -3.33 2.23 -4.68
CA SER A 48 -3.03 3.63 -4.35
C SER A 48 -4.29 4.45 -4.07
N ARG A 49 -5.42 4.06 -4.65
CA ARG A 49 -6.69 4.74 -4.39
C ARG A 49 -7.24 4.45 -3.01
N ASP A 50 -6.72 3.41 -2.36
CA ASP A 50 -7.18 3.00 -1.03
C ASP A 50 -6.40 3.70 0.09
N VAL A 51 -5.43 4.54 -0.26
CA VAL A 51 -4.68 5.32 0.73
C VAL A 51 -5.63 6.34 1.37
N PRO A 52 -5.79 6.30 2.70
CA PRO A 52 -6.67 7.26 3.38
C PRO A 52 -6.21 8.70 3.16
N GLU A 53 -7.18 9.61 3.10
CA GLU A 53 -6.93 11.01 2.85
C GLU A 53 -5.95 11.62 3.85
N GLU A 54 -6.01 11.18 5.10
CA GLU A 54 -5.14 11.70 6.16
C GLU A 54 -3.65 11.45 5.91
N TYR A 55 -3.32 10.51 5.01
CA TYR A 55 -1.92 10.18 4.69
C TYR A 55 -1.44 10.82 3.39
N LEU A 56 -2.29 11.58 2.70
CA LEU A 56 -1.91 12.21 1.44
C LEU A 56 -0.80 13.24 1.59
N ASP A 57 -0.68 13.83 2.77
CA ASP A 57 0.36 14.81 3.06
C ASP A 57 1.72 14.18 3.39
N CYS A 58 1.77 12.87 3.56
CA CYS A 58 3.00 12.15 3.89
C CYS A 58 3.16 10.89 3.05
N LEU A 59 2.92 11.01 1.75
CA LEU A 59 3.01 9.87 0.83
C LEU A 59 4.40 9.24 0.81
N ASP A 60 5.44 10.00 1.10
CA ASP A 60 6.80 9.49 1.20
C ASP A 60 6.97 8.48 2.34
N GLN A 61 6.07 8.49 3.31
CA GLN A 61 6.08 7.55 4.42
C GLN A 61 5.11 6.37 4.19
N VAL A 62 4.34 6.43 3.12
CA VAL A 62 3.36 5.37 2.80
C VAL A 62 3.99 4.37 1.85
N ASN A 63 3.95 3.11 2.23
CA ASN A 63 4.48 2.03 1.41
C ASN A 63 3.34 1.11 0.97
N ILE A 64 3.19 0.95 -0.33
CA ILE A 64 2.17 0.09 -0.92
C ILE A 64 2.86 -1.18 -1.40
N ALA A 65 2.57 -2.28 -0.73
CA ALA A 65 3.13 -3.58 -1.09
C ALA A 65 2.12 -4.33 -1.95
N VAL A 66 2.51 -4.69 -3.16
CA VAL A 66 1.67 -5.44 -4.10
C VAL A 66 2.40 -6.70 -4.52
N ARG A 67 1.71 -7.81 -4.52
CA ARG A 67 2.30 -9.08 -4.97
C ARG A 67 1.23 -9.93 -5.66
N PRO A 68 1.62 -10.84 -6.57
CA PRO A 68 0.70 -11.82 -7.11
C PRO A 68 0.18 -12.72 -5.98
N PHE A 69 -1.08 -13.07 -6.13
CA PHE A 69 -1.73 -13.96 -5.15
C PHE A 69 -1.14 -15.37 -5.17
#